data_293aec2316c971fe0fb24fcb21f99f09
#
_entry.id   293aec2316c971fe0fb24fcb21f99f09
#
_cell.length_a   1.000
_cell.length_b   1.000
_cell.length_c   1.000
_cell.angle_alpha   90.00
_cell.angle_beta   90.00
_cell.angle_gamma   90.00
#
_symmetry.space_group_name_H-M   'P 1'
#
loop_
_entity.id
_entity.type
_entity.pdbx_description
1 polymer ?
#
loop_
_entity_poly.entity_id
_entity_poly.type
_entity_poly.pdbx_seq_one_letter_code
_entity_poly.pdbx_strand_id
1 'polypeptide(L)'
;MRFGKSRKNGKKSKKSRTTVCIIITAAIFAVFAIRLVDWQLVQGKNYKSLAAKSTGYTEKTDATRGEIVDRNGVGLVVNTTKYKIVLNKLYIEEDRLDGILLELADILTKTGDARTDSLPISVGSDGSCVYKTSREEDAEKLLSSDFLDMDRNTSAGDCFDALLKRYKISDRLSISQKTTLVSIHYNMELEKYSNSNHYVFAKNISRSAVNAVSENLSLIHISE
;
A
#
# COMPACT_ATOMS: atom_id res chain seq x y z
N MET A 1 -4.79 -78.11 -62.91
CA MET A 1 -5.44 -76.86 -62.40
C MET A 1 -4.90 -76.56 -61.02
N ARG A 2 -4.08 -75.49 -60.85
CA ARG A 2 -3.49 -75.07 -59.61
C ARG A 2 -4.13 -73.74 -59.21
N PHE A 3 -4.98 -73.77 -58.14
CA PHE A 3 -5.59 -72.56 -57.61
C PHE A 3 -4.58 -71.78 -56.75
N GLY A 4 -4.22 -70.60 -57.23
CA GLY A 4 -3.37 -69.65 -56.50
C GLY A 4 -4.09 -68.96 -55.35
N LYS A 5 -3.58 -69.16 -54.15
CA LYS A 5 -4.11 -68.56 -52.92
C LYS A 5 -3.59 -67.13 -52.78
N SER A 6 -4.45 -66.16 -53.10
CA SER A 6 -4.15 -64.71 -52.87
C SER A 6 -3.90 -64.40 -51.42
N ARG A 7 -2.68 -64.02 -51.03
CA ARG A 7 -2.34 -63.49 -49.73
C ARG A 7 -2.75 -62.01 -49.66
N LYS A 8 -3.81 -61.74 -48.94
CA LYS A 8 -4.15 -60.36 -48.51
C LYS A 8 -3.06 -59.85 -47.57
N ASN A 9 -2.14 -59.02 -48.04
CA ASN A 9 -1.24 -58.24 -47.21
C ASN A 9 -2.05 -57.17 -46.43
N GLY A 10 -2.31 -57.40 -45.13
CA GLY A 10 -2.83 -56.41 -44.25
C GLY A 10 -1.78 -55.31 -44.02
N LYS A 11 -1.92 -54.15 -44.66
CA LYS A 11 -1.16 -52.94 -44.33
C LYS A 11 -1.42 -52.57 -42.89
N LYS A 12 -0.51 -52.91 -41.96
CA LYS A 12 -0.45 -52.29 -40.62
C LYS A 12 -0.18 -50.83 -40.85
N SER A 13 -1.21 -49.98 -40.64
CA SER A 13 -1.08 -48.52 -40.60
C SER A 13 -0.09 -48.18 -39.51
N LYS A 14 1.12 -47.75 -39.90
CA LYS A 14 2.04 -47.08 -38.96
C LYS A 14 1.35 -45.80 -38.55
N LYS A 15 0.78 -45.77 -37.32
CA LYS A 15 0.32 -44.49 -36.72
C LYS A 15 1.47 -43.52 -36.83
N SER A 16 1.30 -42.51 -37.68
CA SER A 16 2.33 -41.50 -37.95
C SER A 16 2.73 -40.84 -36.60
N ARG A 17 4.03 -40.62 -36.40
CA ARG A 17 4.54 -39.87 -35.23
C ARG A 17 3.81 -38.53 -35.08
N THR A 18 3.40 -37.93 -36.19
CA THR A 18 2.58 -36.73 -36.27
C THR A 18 1.22 -36.89 -35.58
N THR A 19 0.52 -38.03 -35.77
CA THR A 19 -0.79 -38.27 -35.10
C THR A 19 -0.63 -38.36 -33.58
N VAL A 20 0.46 -38.96 -33.09
CA VAL A 20 0.74 -39.01 -31.64
C VAL A 20 1.03 -37.61 -31.08
N CYS A 21 1.82 -36.81 -31.79
CA CYS A 21 2.07 -35.42 -31.40
C CYS A 21 0.79 -34.58 -31.33
N ILE A 22 -0.10 -34.71 -32.33
CA ILE A 22 -1.37 -34.01 -32.37
C ILE A 22 -2.26 -34.40 -31.15
N ILE A 23 -2.31 -35.68 -30.81
CA ILE A 23 -3.09 -36.16 -29.67
C ILE A 23 -2.54 -35.58 -28.35
N ILE A 24 -1.22 -35.58 -28.18
CA ILE A 24 -0.59 -35.03 -26.99
C ILE A 24 -0.87 -33.51 -26.87
N THR A 25 -0.70 -32.79 -27.98
CA THR A 25 -0.99 -31.35 -28.00
C THR A 25 -2.46 -31.07 -27.69
N ALA A 26 -3.39 -31.83 -28.30
CA ALA A 26 -4.82 -31.68 -28.00
C ALA A 26 -5.16 -31.99 -26.54
N ALA A 27 -4.52 -32.99 -25.92
CA ALA A 27 -4.70 -33.31 -24.52
C ALA A 27 -4.22 -32.17 -23.60
N ILE A 28 -3.07 -31.56 -23.92
CA ILE A 28 -2.55 -30.40 -23.18
C ILE A 28 -3.53 -29.23 -23.27
N PHE A 29 -4.00 -28.90 -24.48
CA PHE A 29 -5.00 -27.83 -24.66
C PHE A 29 -6.31 -28.10 -23.94
N ALA A 30 -6.76 -29.35 -23.86
CA ALA A 30 -7.95 -29.73 -23.12
C ALA A 30 -7.79 -29.46 -21.60
N VAL A 31 -6.63 -29.77 -21.03
CA VAL A 31 -6.32 -29.48 -19.62
C VAL A 31 -6.32 -27.97 -19.37
N PHE A 32 -5.69 -27.17 -20.24
CA PHE A 32 -5.73 -25.73 -20.12
C PHE A 32 -7.15 -25.15 -20.25
N ALA A 33 -7.95 -25.65 -21.17
CA ALA A 33 -9.34 -25.23 -21.34
C ALA A 33 -10.16 -25.49 -20.08
N ILE A 34 -10.02 -26.67 -19.46
CA ILE A 34 -10.71 -27.02 -18.21
C ILE A 34 -10.27 -26.05 -17.09
N ARG A 35 -8.98 -25.75 -16.97
CA ARG A 35 -8.47 -24.78 -15.98
C ARG A 35 -8.99 -23.37 -16.20
N LEU A 36 -9.06 -22.92 -17.44
CA LEU A 36 -9.65 -21.61 -17.77
C LEU A 36 -11.12 -21.53 -17.41
N VAL A 37 -11.89 -22.60 -17.68
CA VAL A 37 -13.30 -22.66 -17.28
C VAL A 37 -13.45 -22.58 -15.76
N ASP A 38 -12.63 -23.31 -15.00
CA ASP A 38 -12.61 -23.25 -13.54
C ASP A 38 -12.35 -21.83 -13.02
N TRP A 39 -11.29 -21.18 -13.53
CA TRP A 39 -10.93 -19.82 -13.10
C TRP A 39 -11.94 -18.74 -13.52
N GLN A 40 -12.52 -18.85 -14.72
CA GLN A 40 -13.42 -17.83 -15.24
C GLN A 40 -14.88 -18.02 -14.81
N LEU A 41 -15.39 -19.26 -14.81
CA LEU A 41 -16.79 -19.54 -14.47
C LEU A 41 -17.00 -19.87 -12.99
N VAL A 42 -16.14 -20.69 -12.39
CA VAL A 42 -16.32 -21.10 -10.98
C VAL A 42 -15.79 -20.03 -10.03
N GLN A 43 -14.54 -19.57 -10.25
CA GLN A 43 -13.89 -18.62 -9.36
C GLN A 43 -14.01 -17.17 -9.83
N GLY A 44 -14.52 -16.90 -11.01
CA GLY A 44 -14.62 -15.57 -11.62
C GLY A 44 -15.36 -14.55 -10.75
N LYS A 45 -16.41 -14.96 -10.04
CA LYS A 45 -17.14 -14.09 -9.10
C LYS A 45 -16.25 -13.67 -7.93
N ASN A 46 -15.45 -14.59 -7.40
CA ASN A 46 -14.52 -14.31 -6.29
C ASN A 46 -13.41 -13.36 -6.73
N TYR A 47 -12.79 -13.61 -7.87
CA TYR A 47 -11.76 -12.71 -8.42
C TYR A 47 -12.33 -11.33 -8.78
N LYS A 48 -13.56 -11.27 -9.34
CA LYS A 48 -14.23 -10.00 -9.60
C LYS A 48 -14.53 -9.22 -8.32
N SER A 49 -14.94 -9.89 -7.24
CA SER A 49 -15.16 -9.23 -5.95
C SER A 49 -13.86 -8.79 -5.28
N LEU A 50 -12.78 -9.57 -5.41
CA LEU A 50 -11.45 -9.20 -4.95
C LEU A 50 -10.89 -8.00 -5.74
N ALA A 51 -11.03 -8.01 -7.06
CA ALA A 51 -10.63 -6.88 -7.90
C ALA A 51 -11.43 -5.62 -7.57
N ALA A 52 -12.74 -5.72 -7.37
CA ALA A 52 -13.57 -4.58 -6.98
C ALA A 52 -13.19 -4.05 -5.59
N LYS A 53 -12.82 -4.91 -4.63
CA LYS A 53 -12.33 -4.50 -3.31
C LYS A 53 -10.94 -3.86 -3.38
N SER A 54 -10.09 -4.28 -4.30
CA SER A 54 -8.72 -3.75 -4.44
C SER A 54 -8.65 -2.46 -5.26
N THR A 55 -9.62 -2.21 -6.16
CA THR A 55 -9.68 -1.01 -7.02
C THR A 55 -10.75 -0.01 -6.59
N GLY A 56 -11.74 -0.43 -5.82
CA GLY A 56 -12.81 0.46 -5.33
C GLY A 56 -12.49 1.05 -3.97
N TYR A 57 -12.11 2.32 -3.92
CA TYR A 57 -12.09 3.10 -2.69
C TYR A 57 -13.41 3.84 -2.55
N THR A 58 -14.11 3.59 -1.45
CA THR A 58 -15.30 4.35 -1.09
C THR A 58 -14.92 5.34 0.01
N GLU A 59 -14.72 6.59 -0.36
CA GLU A 59 -14.53 7.64 0.62
C GLU A 59 -15.91 8.01 1.21
N LYS A 60 -16.04 7.82 2.53
CA LYS A 60 -17.16 8.39 3.28
C LYS A 60 -16.87 9.86 3.53
N THR A 61 -17.55 10.73 2.81
CA THR A 61 -17.53 12.16 3.11
C THR A 61 -18.69 12.45 4.04
N ASP A 62 -18.37 12.94 5.23
CA ASP A 62 -19.41 13.39 6.17
C ASP A 62 -20.12 14.59 5.58
N ALA A 63 -21.45 14.63 5.76
CA ALA A 63 -22.24 15.78 5.35
C ALA A 63 -21.79 17.03 6.12
N THR A 64 -21.78 18.19 5.45
CA THR A 64 -21.51 19.46 6.12
C THR A 64 -22.56 19.72 7.20
N ARG A 65 -22.12 20.20 8.36
CA ARG A 65 -23.05 20.59 9.41
C ARG A 65 -23.84 21.82 8.99
N GLY A 66 -25.07 21.97 9.51
CA GLY A 66 -25.87 23.17 9.31
C GLY A 66 -25.16 24.39 9.92
N GLU A 67 -25.29 25.53 9.27
CA GLU A 67 -24.80 26.81 9.80
C GLU A 67 -25.83 27.42 10.75
N ILE A 68 -25.35 28.13 11.77
CA ILE A 68 -26.20 28.89 12.70
C ILE A 68 -26.05 30.36 12.35
N VAL A 69 -27.15 30.99 12.00
CA VAL A 69 -27.19 32.44 11.67
C VAL A 69 -28.09 33.18 12.64
N ASP A 70 -27.82 34.44 12.85
CA ASP A 70 -28.69 35.31 13.61
C ASP A 70 -29.94 35.68 12.81
N ARG A 71 -30.87 36.44 13.41
CA ARG A 71 -32.09 36.92 12.75
C ARG A 71 -31.85 37.83 11.52
N ASN A 72 -30.62 38.37 11.40
CA ASN A 72 -30.22 39.23 10.28
C ASN A 72 -29.45 38.46 9.20
N GLY A 73 -29.27 37.13 9.37
CA GLY A 73 -28.51 36.28 8.46
C GLY A 73 -27.01 36.30 8.67
N VAL A 74 -26.51 36.90 9.76
CA VAL A 74 -25.08 36.91 10.09
C VAL A 74 -24.70 35.57 10.72
N GLY A 75 -23.68 34.90 10.15
CA GLY A 75 -23.21 33.59 10.62
C GLY A 75 -22.63 33.66 12.01
N LEU A 76 -23.25 32.97 12.98
CA LEU A 76 -22.75 32.77 14.33
C LEU A 76 -21.82 31.55 14.39
N VAL A 77 -22.16 30.48 13.63
CA VAL A 77 -21.36 29.29 13.41
C VAL A 77 -21.38 28.95 11.93
N VAL A 78 -20.24 29.02 11.29
CA VAL A 78 -20.10 28.78 9.85
C VAL A 78 -19.12 27.63 9.59
N ASN A 79 -19.32 26.93 8.47
CA ASN A 79 -18.41 25.87 8.05
C ASN A 79 -17.11 26.46 7.49
N THR A 80 -15.98 25.90 7.90
CA THR A 80 -14.66 26.26 7.37
C THR A 80 -14.10 25.10 6.56
N THR A 81 -13.67 25.37 5.34
CA THR A 81 -13.00 24.37 4.50
C THR A 81 -11.63 24.04 5.07
N LYS A 82 -11.37 22.76 5.27
CA LYS A 82 -10.07 22.22 5.71
C LYS A 82 -9.58 21.24 4.66
N TYR A 83 -8.28 21.19 4.46
CA TYR A 83 -7.63 20.29 3.52
C TYR A 83 -6.93 19.14 4.26
N LYS A 84 -6.78 18.02 3.59
CA LYS A 84 -6.00 16.86 4.04
C LYS A 84 -5.11 16.33 2.92
N ILE A 85 -3.95 15.81 3.25
CA ILE A 85 -3.10 15.07 2.32
C ILE A 85 -3.37 13.58 2.52
N VAL A 86 -3.74 12.90 1.45
CA VAL A 86 -4.04 11.47 1.45
C VAL A 86 -3.11 10.77 0.47
N LEU A 87 -2.40 9.75 0.94
CA LEU A 87 -1.54 8.92 0.12
C LEU A 87 -2.30 7.69 -0.36
N ASN A 88 -2.27 7.46 -1.67
CA ASN A 88 -2.87 6.29 -2.29
C ASN A 88 -1.78 5.38 -2.85
N LYS A 89 -1.67 4.16 -2.31
CA LYS A 89 -0.64 3.19 -2.67
C LYS A 89 -0.67 2.81 -4.16
N LEU A 90 -1.81 2.91 -4.83
CA LEU A 90 -1.94 2.56 -6.24
C LEU A 90 -1.15 3.47 -7.19
N TYR A 91 -0.87 4.72 -6.76
CA TYR A 91 -0.19 5.72 -7.59
C TYR A 91 1.24 6.00 -7.16
N ILE A 92 1.74 5.33 -6.12
CA ILE A 92 3.08 5.56 -5.58
C ILE A 92 3.90 4.27 -5.73
N GLU A 93 5.01 4.36 -6.44
CA GLU A 93 5.99 3.29 -6.54
C GLU A 93 6.74 3.13 -5.21
N GLU A 94 6.95 1.89 -4.76
CA GLU A 94 7.58 1.61 -3.46
C GLU A 94 8.99 2.20 -3.36
N ASP A 95 9.75 2.19 -4.44
CA ASP A 95 11.13 2.73 -4.49
C ASP A 95 11.18 4.26 -4.31
N ARG A 96 10.10 4.96 -4.63
CA ARG A 96 10.01 6.43 -4.53
C ARG A 96 9.29 6.90 -3.28
N LEU A 97 8.66 5.99 -2.55
CA LEU A 97 7.81 6.32 -1.40
C LEU A 97 8.56 7.15 -0.36
N ASP A 98 9.74 6.71 0.08
CA ASP A 98 10.52 7.39 1.12
C ASP A 98 10.92 8.81 0.71
N GLY A 99 11.28 9.00 -0.56
CA GLY A 99 11.58 10.33 -1.12
C GLY A 99 10.38 11.26 -1.05
N ILE A 100 9.20 10.79 -1.47
CA ILE A 100 7.95 11.55 -1.43
C ILE A 100 7.56 11.88 0.02
N LEU A 101 7.71 10.94 0.95
CA LEU A 101 7.39 11.15 2.36
C LEU A 101 8.28 12.23 2.99
N LEU A 102 9.58 12.22 2.68
CA LEU A 102 10.51 13.26 3.17
C LEU A 102 10.20 14.63 2.57
N GLU A 103 9.89 14.70 1.28
CA GLU A 103 9.53 15.94 0.61
C GLU A 103 8.24 16.53 1.18
N LEU A 104 7.21 15.72 1.38
CA LEU A 104 5.96 16.16 2.01
C LEU A 104 6.18 16.62 3.46
N ALA A 105 7.03 15.94 4.22
CA ALA A 105 7.37 16.34 5.58
C ALA A 105 8.11 17.69 5.62
N ASP A 106 9.02 17.93 4.67
CA ASP A 106 9.75 19.19 4.52
C ASP A 106 8.80 20.35 4.15
N ILE A 107 7.87 20.12 3.21
CA ILE A 107 6.86 21.11 2.83
C ILE A 107 6.01 21.48 4.05
N LEU A 108 5.51 20.51 4.81
CA LEU A 108 4.70 20.81 6.01
C LEU A 108 5.50 21.58 7.06
N THR A 109 6.75 21.23 7.26
CA THR A 109 7.64 21.97 8.18
C THR A 109 7.83 23.41 7.75
N LYS A 110 8.05 23.68 6.44
CA LYS A 110 8.20 25.02 5.87
C LYS A 110 6.91 25.85 5.94
N THR A 111 5.75 25.23 5.82
CA THR A 111 4.45 25.92 5.90
C THR A 111 3.92 26.06 7.33
N GLY A 112 4.59 25.45 8.32
CA GLY A 112 4.17 25.46 9.72
C GLY A 112 2.99 24.56 10.01
N ASP A 113 2.67 23.62 9.09
CA ASP A 113 1.61 22.65 9.29
C ASP A 113 2.15 21.38 9.98
N ALA A 114 1.33 20.77 10.81
CA ALA A 114 1.70 19.56 11.55
C ALA A 114 1.18 18.29 10.85
N ARG A 115 2.00 17.25 10.84
CA ARG A 115 1.57 15.89 10.51
C ARG A 115 1.18 15.13 11.79
N THR A 116 0.40 14.07 11.63
CA THR A 116 0.14 13.14 12.72
C THR A 116 1.42 12.36 13.05
N ASP A 117 1.83 12.36 14.32
CA ASP A 117 2.96 11.56 14.81
C ASP A 117 2.50 10.73 16.01
N SER A 118 2.42 9.40 15.81
CA SER A 118 2.02 8.45 16.85
C SER A 118 3.21 7.64 17.38
N LEU A 119 4.43 7.90 16.91
CA LEU A 119 5.61 7.18 17.38
C LEU A 119 5.84 7.44 18.88
N PRO A 120 5.90 6.39 19.72
CA PRO A 120 6.11 6.55 21.16
C PRO A 120 7.57 6.81 21.56
N ILE A 121 8.47 6.92 20.59
CA ILE A 121 9.89 7.19 20.79
C ILE A 121 10.21 8.62 20.35
N SER A 122 10.98 9.34 21.17
CA SER A 122 11.58 10.61 20.83
C SER A 122 13.07 10.39 20.54
N VAL A 123 13.55 10.94 19.44
CA VAL A 123 14.96 10.83 19.01
C VAL A 123 15.58 12.22 19.06
N GLY A 124 16.65 12.38 19.83
CA GLY A 124 17.44 13.61 19.90
C GLY A 124 18.28 13.82 18.67
N SER A 125 18.77 15.04 18.48
CA SER A 125 19.70 15.40 17.40
C SER A 125 21.05 14.67 17.49
N ASP A 126 21.41 14.20 18.67
CA ASP A 126 22.57 13.39 18.99
C ASP A 126 22.37 11.88 18.76
N GLY A 127 21.15 11.48 18.36
CA GLY A 127 20.78 10.07 18.19
C GLY A 127 20.29 9.38 19.48
N SER A 128 20.23 10.10 20.61
CA SER A 128 19.65 9.55 21.84
C SER A 128 18.18 9.25 21.68
N CYS A 129 17.72 8.07 22.10
CA CYS A 129 16.33 7.65 22.01
C CYS A 129 15.72 7.51 23.40
N VAL A 130 14.53 8.05 23.59
CA VAL A 130 13.80 7.99 24.86
C VAL A 130 12.31 7.71 24.58
N TYR A 131 11.68 6.89 25.40
CA TYR A 131 10.23 6.71 25.32
C TYR A 131 9.51 7.98 25.78
N LYS A 132 8.46 8.36 25.05
CA LYS A 132 7.60 9.50 25.41
C LYS A 132 6.72 9.10 26.60
N THR A 133 6.92 9.72 27.77
CA THR A 133 6.14 9.45 29.00
C THR A 133 4.62 9.62 28.81
N SER A 134 4.21 10.47 27.89
CA SER A 134 2.80 10.67 27.53
C SER A 134 2.18 9.54 26.72
N ARG A 135 2.95 8.50 26.34
CA ARG A 135 2.54 7.40 25.42
C ARG A 135 3.03 6.04 25.88
N GLU A 136 2.97 5.76 27.19
CA GLU A 136 3.40 4.47 27.76
C GLU A 136 2.61 3.28 27.17
N GLU A 137 1.29 3.42 27.02
CA GLU A 137 0.45 2.38 26.42
C GLU A 137 0.82 2.09 24.95
N ASP A 138 1.20 3.13 24.20
CA ASP A 138 1.64 2.97 22.81
C ASP A 138 3.03 2.32 22.72
N ALA A 139 3.90 2.60 23.71
CA ALA A 139 5.20 1.94 23.83
C ALA A 139 5.04 0.44 24.18
N GLU A 140 4.11 0.08 25.07
CA GLU A 140 3.80 -1.33 25.34
C GLU A 140 3.25 -2.05 24.12
N LYS A 141 2.39 -1.41 23.34
CA LYS A 141 1.88 -1.97 22.08
C LYS A 141 3.00 -2.15 21.05
N LEU A 142 3.94 -1.20 20.96
CA LEU A 142 5.10 -1.30 20.07
C LEU A 142 5.97 -2.51 20.39
N LEU A 143 6.16 -2.80 21.69
CA LEU A 143 6.97 -3.94 22.16
C LEU A 143 6.23 -5.28 22.08
N SER A 144 4.90 -5.28 21.94
CA SER A 144 4.08 -6.48 21.95
C SER A 144 4.44 -7.46 20.83
N SER A 145 4.04 -8.73 21.00
CA SER A 145 4.19 -9.79 19.99
C SER A 145 3.52 -9.47 18.65
N ASP A 146 2.52 -8.60 18.68
CA ASP A 146 1.79 -8.19 17.46
C ASP A 146 2.59 -7.19 16.60
N PHE A 147 3.66 -6.56 17.18
CA PHE A 147 4.41 -5.54 16.46
C PHE A 147 5.91 -5.85 16.36
N LEU A 148 6.71 -5.69 17.41
CA LEU A 148 8.15 -5.93 17.39
C LEU A 148 8.57 -7.24 18.08
N ASP A 149 7.72 -7.83 18.90
CA ASP A 149 8.01 -9.03 19.71
C ASP A 149 9.30 -8.88 20.54
N MET A 150 9.37 -7.81 21.33
CA MET A 150 10.52 -7.45 22.15
C MET A 150 10.14 -7.42 23.63
N ASP A 151 11.14 -7.59 24.49
CA ASP A 151 10.96 -7.52 25.95
C ASP A 151 10.52 -6.12 26.38
N ARG A 152 9.66 -6.03 27.41
CA ARG A 152 9.21 -4.75 27.98
C ARG A 152 10.32 -3.83 28.47
N ASN A 153 11.49 -4.40 28.82
CA ASN A 153 12.65 -3.66 29.28
C ASN A 153 13.61 -3.25 28.15
N THR A 154 13.23 -3.46 26.90
CA THR A 154 14.06 -3.09 25.75
C THR A 154 14.25 -1.57 25.70
N SER A 155 15.48 -1.14 25.43
CA SER A 155 15.76 0.30 25.34
C SER A 155 15.06 0.94 24.14
N ALA A 156 14.75 2.22 24.23
CA ALA A 156 14.14 2.97 23.11
C ALA A 156 15.07 3.00 21.88
N GLY A 157 16.39 2.93 22.08
CA GLY A 157 17.38 2.85 21.00
C GLY A 157 17.28 1.53 20.22
N ASP A 158 17.24 0.40 20.93
CA ASP A 158 17.12 -0.91 20.29
C ASP A 158 15.81 -1.04 19.52
N CYS A 159 14.71 -0.48 20.07
CA CYS A 159 13.43 -0.42 19.37
C CYS A 159 13.49 0.45 18.10
N PHE A 160 14.16 1.59 18.16
CA PHE A 160 14.33 2.45 17.00
C PHE A 160 15.15 1.76 15.92
N ASP A 161 16.24 1.06 16.28
CA ASP A 161 17.05 0.29 15.35
C ASP A 161 16.27 -0.89 14.74
N ALA A 162 15.42 -1.54 15.52
CA ALA A 162 14.52 -2.57 15.01
C ALA A 162 13.53 -2.02 13.99
N LEU A 163 12.97 -0.83 14.23
CA LEU A 163 12.08 -0.14 13.28
C LEU A 163 12.81 0.27 12.00
N LEU A 164 14.04 0.76 12.09
CA LEU A 164 14.86 1.08 10.92
C LEU A 164 15.07 -0.15 10.03
N LYS A 165 15.36 -1.30 10.64
CA LYS A 165 15.53 -2.58 9.91
C LYS A 165 14.20 -3.08 9.33
N ARG A 166 13.10 -2.99 10.11
CA ARG A 166 11.76 -3.41 9.68
C ARG A 166 11.30 -2.66 8.44
N TYR A 167 11.48 -1.33 8.42
CA TYR A 167 11.09 -0.47 7.30
C TYR A 167 12.18 -0.33 6.23
N LYS A 168 13.32 -1.02 6.37
CA LYS A 168 14.44 -1.00 5.41
C LYS A 168 14.94 0.42 5.09
N ILE A 169 14.93 1.29 6.08
CA ILE A 169 15.35 2.68 5.91
C ILE A 169 16.86 2.75 5.69
N SER A 170 17.28 3.53 4.70
CA SER A 170 18.69 3.65 4.31
C SER A 170 19.56 4.26 5.41
N ASP A 171 20.74 3.66 5.65
CA ASP A 171 21.72 4.20 6.60
C ASP A 171 22.34 5.53 6.19
N ARG A 172 22.26 5.90 4.92
CA ARG A 172 22.82 7.14 4.37
C ARG A 172 22.06 8.39 4.76
N LEU A 173 20.86 8.25 5.31
CA LEU A 173 20.00 9.37 5.71
C LEU A 173 20.45 9.96 7.04
N SER A 174 20.20 11.26 7.24
CA SER A 174 20.42 11.93 8.52
C SER A 174 19.50 11.37 9.62
N ILE A 175 19.88 11.55 10.89
CA ILE A 175 19.07 11.11 12.04
C ILE A 175 17.65 11.70 11.96
N SER A 176 17.53 12.99 11.62
CA SER A 176 16.23 13.66 11.47
C SER A 176 15.38 13.01 10.37
N GLN A 177 15.95 12.69 9.21
CA GLN A 177 15.24 12.01 8.13
C GLN A 177 14.83 10.60 8.51
N LYS A 178 15.72 9.83 9.16
CA LYS A 178 15.42 8.49 9.68
C LYS A 178 14.24 8.54 10.67
N THR A 179 14.28 9.48 11.63
CA THR A 179 13.21 9.64 12.61
C THR A 179 11.88 9.98 11.93
N THR A 180 11.92 10.87 10.94
CA THR A 180 10.73 11.26 10.16
C THR A 180 10.14 10.07 9.43
N LEU A 181 10.96 9.28 8.71
CA LEU A 181 10.48 8.10 7.98
C LEU A 181 9.96 7.02 8.93
N VAL A 182 10.69 6.70 10.02
CA VAL A 182 10.24 5.72 11.02
C VAL A 182 8.86 6.12 11.57
N SER A 183 8.69 7.40 11.93
CA SER A 183 7.41 7.89 12.45
C SER A 183 6.28 7.76 11.42
N ILE A 184 6.54 8.07 10.15
CA ILE A 184 5.51 7.98 9.09
C ILE A 184 5.17 6.52 8.81
N HIS A 185 6.16 5.64 8.60
CA HIS A 185 5.93 4.22 8.36
C HIS A 185 5.21 3.54 9.53
N TYR A 186 5.55 3.91 10.77
CA TYR A 186 4.84 3.43 11.95
C TYR A 186 3.36 3.81 11.93
N ASN A 187 3.05 5.08 11.61
CA ASN A 187 1.66 5.52 11.47
C ASN A 187 0.93 4.82 10.31
N MET A 188 1.61 4.61 9.17
CA MET A 188 1.06 3.89 8.03
C MET A 188 0.71 2.44 8.39
N GLU A 189 1.55 1.79 9.21
CA GLU A 189 1.30 0.43 9.69
C GLU A 189 0.14 0.38 10.67
N LEU A 190 0.06 1.32 11.63
CA LEU A 190 -1.07 1.45 12.55
C LEU A 190 -2.41 1.67 11.82
N GLU A 191 -2.42 2.49 10.78
CA GLU A 191 -3.61 2.75 9.96
C GLU A 191 -3.84 1.67 8.89
N LYS A 192 -3.01 0.61 8.84
CA LYS A 192 -3.11 -0.51 7.87
C LYS A 192 -3.12 -0.02 6.42
N TYR A 193 -2.19 0.87 6.09
CA TYR A 193 -2.03 1.39 4.73
C TYR A 193 -1.89 0.28 3.70
N SER A 194 -2.78 0.29 2.71
CA SER A 194 -2.87 -0.74 1.68
C SER A 194 -3.52 -0.18 0.42
N ASN A 195 -3.63 -0.98 -0.62
CA ASN A 195 -4.34 -0.59 -1.85
C ASN A 195 -5.81 -0.23 -1.63
N SER A 196 -6.43 -0.78 -0.58
CA SER A 196 -7.83 -0.52 -0.23
C SER A 196 -8.01 0.48 0.92
N ASN A 197 -6.95 0.81 1.63
CA ASN A 197 -6.98 1.73 2.77
C ASN A 197 -5.89 2.79 2.60
N HIS A 198 -6.33 4.00 2.30
CA HIS A 198 -5.44 5.14 2.05
C HIS A 198 -4.93 5.70 3.38
N TYR A 199 -3.70 6.20 3.39
CA TYR A 199 -3.10 6.82 4.55
C TYR A 199 -3.32 8.33 4.56
N VAL A 200 -3.84 8.87 5.67
CA VAL A 200 -4.00 10.31 5.85
C VAL A 200 -2.74 10.88 6.47
N PHE A 201 -1.86 11.43 5.63
CA PHE A 201 -0.57 11.96 6.02
C PHE A 201 -0.67 13.20 6.92
N ALA A 202 -1.54 14.13 6.59
CA ALA A 202 -1.81 15.33 7.38
C ALA A 202 -3.26 15.79 7.24
N LYS A 203 -3.81 16.34 8.34
CA LYS A 203 -5.18 16.87 8.41
C LYS A 203 -5.13 18.36 8.74
N ASN A 204 -6.15 19.11 8.33
CA ASN A 204 -6.33 20.53 8.64
C ASN A 204 -5.14 21.40 8.17
N ILE A 205 -4.56 21.07 7.02
CA ILE A 205 -3.43 21.81 6.46
C ILE A 205 -3.87 23.16 5.89
N SER A 206 -2.94 24.08 5.85
CA SER A 206 -3.12 25.42 5.30
C SER A 206 -3.22 25.40 3.77
N ARG A 207 -3.79 26.45 3.18
CA ARG A 207 -3.84 26.61 1.73
C ARG A 207 -2.43 26.78 1.12
N SER A 208 -1.49 27.36 1.87
CA SER A 208 -0.08 27.46 1.45
C SER A 208 0.55 26.08 1.28
N ALA A 209 0.30 25.15 2.21
CA ALA A 209 0.75 23.77 2.07
C ALA A 209 0.14 23.06 0.86
N VAL A 210 -1.16 23.26 0.61
CA VAL A 210 -1.83 22.69 -0.58
C VAL A 210 -1.17 23.17 -1.86
N ASN A 211 -0.90 24.48 -1.97
CA ASN A 211 -0.24 25.05 -3.15
C ASN A 211 1.16 24.48 -3.33
N ALA A 212 1.96 24.45 -2.25
CA ALA A 212 3.32 23.93 -2.30
C ALA A 212 3.36 22.43 -2.69
N VAL A 213 2.44 21.62 -2.16
CA VAL A 213 2.32 20.21 -2.54
C VAL A 213 1.90 20.07 -4.01
N SER A 214 0.94 20.88 -4.47
CA SER A 214 0.48 20.83 -5.87
C SER A 214 1.57 21.22 -6.86
N GLU A 215 2.41 22.20 -6.55
CA GLU A 215 3.54 22.60 -7.36
C GLU A 215 4.59 21.48 -7.45
N ASN A 216 4.93 20.85 -6.33
CA ASN A 216 5.91 19.77 -6.30
C ASN A 216 5.39 18.49 -6.95
N LEU A 217 4.11 18.14 -6.75
CA LEU A 217 3.49 16.98 -7.41
C LEU A 217 3.44 17.14 -8.94
N SER A 218 3.26 18.37 -9.46
CA SER A 218 3.31 18.61 -10.90
C SER A 218 4.70 18.37 -11.49
N LEU A 219 5.77 18.62 -10.71
CA LEU A 219 7.16 18.34 -11.10
C LEU A 219 7.49 16.83 -11.08
N ILE A 220 6.83 16.06 -10.23
CA ILE A 220 7.00 14.60 -10.17
C ILE A 220 6.37 13.88 -11.37
N HIS A 221 5.34 14.46 -11.98
CA HIS A 221 4.69 13.92 -13.18
C HIS A 221 5.33 14.30 -14.51
N ILE A 222 6.30 15.21 -14.53
CA ILE A 222 6.94 15.73 -15.78
C ILE A 222 8.21 14.96 -16.16
N SER A 223 8.60 13.94 -15.42
CA SER A 223 9.72 13.07 -15.83
C SER A 223 9.20 11.78 -16.49
N GLU A 224 8.60 11.90 -17.68
CA GLU A 224 8.59 10.83 -18.69
C GLU A 224 9.79 11.01 -19.62
#